data_4bfcbec9f2a1fe8144948787606e8b08
#
_entry.id   4bfcbec9f2a1fe8144948787606e8b08
#
_cell.length_a   1.000
_cell.length_b   1.000
_cell.length_c   1.000
_cell.angle_alpha   90.00
_cell.angle_beta   90.00
_cell.angle_gamma   90.00
#
_symmetry.space_group_name_H-M   'P 1'
#
loop_
_entity.id
_entity.type
_entity.pdbx_description
1 polymer ?
#
loop_
_entity_poly.entity_id
_entity_poly.type
_entity_poly.pdbx_seq_one_letter_code
_entity_poly.pdbx_strand_id
1 'polypeptide(L)'
;MQKDTIIYVTDQRQKYLADMLGGEQTDCRNSGGIDYERVGNIVFPTPFSKLKLINSDIEKLKHNIIINNIAVWGGMMPECFPGVDRGCDFMRDETVIEQNAIVTAEATVSIAIQKSIHGIYGSKVLVSGFGKCGKAIARVFSAMGANVMVMARRKQARHEAAELGYETVDFNDPAKACFETLFLINTVPDRVIDESLIMILQKDAIIIDIASKPGGCDFEACKRYQINCTHALGLPGIYCPKTGAKILYDCMKRKGMTEGLWLFRIAP
;
A
#
# COMPACT_ATOMS: atom_id res chain seq x y z
N MET A 1 10.86 -34.46 0.45
CA MET A 1 11.40 -33.64 -0.65
C MET A 1 11.03 -32.21 -0.40
N GLN A 2 11.97 -31.28 -0.58
CA GLN A 2 11.75 -29.85 -0.48
C GLN A 2 10.91 -29.43 -1.70
N LYS A 3 9.84 -28.65 -1.47
CA LYS A 3 8.92 -28.21 -2.52
C LYS A 3 9.30 -26.85 -3.10
N ASP A 4 9.05 -26.66 -4.36
CA ASP A 4 9.37 -25.44 -5.12
C ASP A 4 8.45 -24.25 -4.74
N THR A 5 8.93 -23.04 -4.96
CA THR A 5 8.15 -21.81 -4.78
C THR A 5 8.08 -21.06 -6.12
N ILE A 6 6.86 -20.69 -6.54
CA ILE A 6 6.61 -19.86 -7.72
C ILE A 6 6.32 -18.43 -7.27
N ILE A 7 6.96 -17.43 -7.88
CA ILE A 7 6.68 -16.02 -7.63
C ILE A 7 6.31 -15.31 -8.92
N TYR A 8 5.14 -14.65 -8.92
CA TYR A 8 4.72 -13.76 -10.00
C TYR A 8 5.33 -12.38 -9.79
N VAL A 9 6.36 -12.05 -10.55
CA VAL A 9 7.10 -10.78 -10.42
C VAL A 9 6.48 -9.72 -11.32
N THR A 10 5.80 -8.74 -10.73
CA THR A 10 5.17 -7.61 -11.45
C THR A 10 5.79 -6.26 -11.12
N ASP A 11 6.63 -6.18 -10.08
CA ASP A 11 7.31 -4.95 -9.66
C ASP A 11 8.62 -5.26 -8.90
N GLN A 12 9.35 -4.21 -8.54
CA GLN A 12 10.63 -4.34 -7.85
C GLN A 12 10.51 -5.01 -6.48
N ARG A 13 9.38 -4.85 -5.79
CA ARG A 13 9.15 -5.50 -4.48
C ARG A 13 9.14 -7.02 -4.63
N GLN A 14 8.40 -7.57 -5.61
CA GLN A 14 8.40 -9.01 -5.86
C GLN A 14 9.77 -9.52 -6.32
N LYS A 15 10.53 -8.70 -7.05
CA LYS A 15 11.89 -9.06 -7.43
C LYS A 15 12.78 -9.24 -6.21
N TYR A 16 12.79 -8.27 -5.28
CA TYR A 16 13.56 -8.40 -4.04
C TYR A 16 13.05 -9.53 -3.15
N LEU A 17 11.73 -9.77 -3.11
CA LEU A 17 11.18 -10.90 -2.37
C LEU A 17 11.67 -12.24 -2.93
N ALA A 18 11.70 -12.37 -4.24
CA ALA A 18 12.23 -13.56 -4.92
C ALA A 18 13.72 -13.77 -4.59
N ASP A 19 14.52 -12.69 -4.61
CA ASP A 19 15.95 -12.77 -4.23
C ASP A 19 16.14 -13.22 -2.77
N MET A 20 15.30 -12.73 -1.84
CA MET A 20 15.33 -13.13 -0.42
C MET A 20 14.92 -14.58 -0.19
N LEU A 21 14.07 -15.14 -1.06
CA LEU A 21 13.63 -16.53 -1.00
C LEU A 21 14.60 -17.50 -1.67
N GLY A 22 15.73 -17.03 -2.17
CA GLY A 22 16.80 -17.86 -2.73
C GLY A 22 16.62 -18.23 -4.19
N GLY A 23 15.87 -17.40 -4.97
CA GLY A 23 15.48 -17.75 -6.31
C GLY A 23 16.51 -17.52 -7.41
N GLU A 24 16.86 -18.57 -8.15
CA GLU A 24 17.45 -18.43 -9.47
C GLU A 24 16.42 -17.91 -10.48
N GLN A 25 16.88 -17.06 -11.40
CA GLN A 25 16.03 -16.50 -12.46
C GLN A 25 15.79 -17.57 -13.53
N THR A 26 14.59 -18.13 -13.55
CA THR A 26 14.17 -18.96 -14.67
C THR A 26 13.19 -18.17 -15.55
N ASP A 27 13.47 -18.12 -16.85
CA ASP A 27 12.60 -17.45 -17.84
C ASP A 27 11.36 -18.33 -18.10
N CYS A 28 10.34 -18.17 -17.24
CA CYS A 28 9.08 -18.93 -17.33
C CYS A 28 8.06 -18.22 -18.23
N ARG A 29 8.43 -17.88 -19.47
CA ARG A 29 7.46 -17.40 -20.47
C ARG A 29 6.49 -18.48 -20.93
N ASN A 30 6.70 -19.75 -20.54
CA ASN A 30 5.83 -20.88 -20.86
C ASN A 30 5.23 -21.46 -19.58
N SER A 31 4.00 -21.09 -19.25
CA SER A 31 3.17 -21.75 -18.22
C SER A 31 2.93 -23.24 -18.49
N GLY A 32 3.31 -23.76 -19.65
CA GLY A 32 3.16 -25.17 -20.06
C GLY A 32 4.20 -26.15 -19.50
N GLY A 33 5.20 -25.68 -18.71
CA GLY A 33 6.29 -26.51 -18.20
C GLY A 33 6.35 -26.62 -16.67
N ILE A 34 5.36 -26.11 -15.93
CA ILE A 34 5.39 -26.13 -14.46
C ILE A 34 4.89 -27.50 -13.98
N ASP A 35 5.75 -28.24 -13.29
CA ASP A 35 5.38 -29.44 -12.56
C ASP A 35 4.78 -29.07 -11.20
N TYR A 36 3.46 -28.89 -11.15
CA TYR A 36 2.74 -28.48 -9.94
C TYR A 36 2.82 -29.50 -8.78
N GLU A 37 3.16 -30.77 -9.04
CA GLU A 37 3.34 -31.80 -8.00
C GLU A 37 4.54 -31.45 -7.08
N ARG A 38 5.51 -30.75 -7.64
CA ARG A 38 6.70 -30.28 -6.91
C ARG A 38 6.51 -28.91 -6.24
N VAL A 39 5.46 -28.18 -6.58
CA VAL A 39 5.21 -26.84 -6.05
C VAL A 39 4.58 -26.90 -4.66
N GLY A 40 5.17 -26.21 -3.71
CA GLY A 40 4.64 -26.06 -2.35
C GLY A 40 4.04 -24.69 -2.10
N ASN A 41 4.55 -23.66 -2.76
CA ASN A 41 4.15 -22.28 -2.54
C ASN A 41 3.97 -21.52 -3.85
N ILE A 42 2.95 -20.67 -3.90
CA ILE A 42 2.77 -19.67 -4.96
C ILE A 42 2.62 -18.30 -4.32
N VAL A 43 3.43 -17.33 -4.79
CA VAL A 43 3.41 -15.94 -4.32
C VAL A 43 2.88 -15.05 -5.42
N PHE A 44 1.73 -14.47 -5.18
CA PHE A 44 1.08 -13.51 -6.08
C PHE A 44 1.51 -12.06 -5.79
N PRO A 45 1.29 -11.15 -6.75
CA PRO A 45 1.55 -9.72 -6.56
C PRO A 45 0.72 -9.13 -5.40
N THR A 46 1.20 -8.02 -4.88
CA THR A 46 0.45 -7.17 -3.94
C THR A 46 0.30 -5.77 -4.54
N PRO A 47 -0.92 -5.37 -4.94
CA PRO A 47 -2.18 -6.13 -4.91
C PRO A 47 -2.27 -7.25 -5.97
N PHE A 48 -3.11 -8.25 -5.71
CA PHE A 48 -3.38 -9.36 -6.65
C PHE A 48 -3.84 -8.89 -8.04
N SER A 49 -4.55 -7.76 -8.11
CA SER A 49 -5.03 -7.15 -9.36
C SER A 49 -3.92 -6.75 -10.35
N LYS A 50 -2.65 -6.77 -9.93
CA LYS A 50 -1.50 -6.61 -10.86
C LYS A 50 -1.23 -7.86 -11.70
N LEU A 51 -1.79 -9.00 -11.32
CA LEU A 51 -1.67 -10.24 -12.08
C LEU A 51 -2.44 -10.11 -13.39
N LYS A 52 -1.76 -10.33 -14.51
CA LYS A 52 -2.35 -10.24 -15.87
C LYS A 52 -2.43 -11.64 -16.49
N LEU A 53 -3.21 -12.52 -15.89
CA LEU A 53 -3.55 -13.81 -16.48
C LEU A 53 -4.95 -13.77 -17.08
N ILE A 54 -5.17 -14.52 -18.15
CA ILE A 54 -6.50 -14.73 -18.70
C ILE A 54 -7.32 -15.67 -17.80
N ASN A 55 -8.63 -15.55 -17.83
CA ASN A 55 -9.51 -16.30 -16.92
C ASN A 55 -9.32 -17.82 -16.99
N SER A 56 -9.09 -18.38 -18.20
CA SER A 56 -8.83 -19.80 -18.36
C SER A 56 -7.58 -20.29 -17.64
N ASP A 57 -6.54 -19.48 -17.60
CA ASP A 57 -5.28 -19.83 -16.94
C ASP A 57 -5.41 -19.69 -15.41
N ILE A 58 -6.21 -18.73 -14.95
CA ILE A 58 -6.54 -18.60 -13.51
C ILE A 58 -7.31 -19.82 -13.03
N GLU A 59 -8.29 -20.32 -13.78
CA GLU A 59 -9.05 -21.52 -13.39
C GLU A 59 -8.18 -22.78 -13.39
N LYS A 60 -7.31 -22.97 -14.39
CA LYS A 60 -6.33 -24.06 -14.39
C LYS A 60 -5.40 -23.97 -13.17
N LEU A 61 -4.94 -22.75 -12.85
CA LEU A 61 -4.07 -22.52 -11.71
C LEU A 61 -4.76 -22.85 -10.39
N LYS A 62 -6.02 -22.42 -10.19
CA LYS A 62 -6.83 -22.76 -9.01
C LYS A 62 -7.00 -24.28 -8.86
N HIS A 63 -7.25 -24.99 -9.95
CA HIS A 63 -7.37 -26.44 -9.96
C HIS A 63 -6.08 -27.11 -9.47
N ASN A 64 -4.92 -26.70 -10.00
CA ASN A 64 -3.61 -27.22 -9.57
C ASN A 64 -3.30 -26.90 -8.10
N ILE A 65 -3.68 -25.71 -7.62
CA ILE A 65 -3.51 -25.31 -6.22
C ILE A 65 -4.27 -26.25 -5.28
N ILE A 66 -5.49 -26.63 -5.67
CA ILE A 66 -6.34 -27.53 -4.88
C ILE A 66 -5.76 -28.94 -4.86
N ILE A 67 -5.49 -29.51 -6.03
CA ILE A 67 -5.05 -30.92 -6.16
C ILE A 67 -3.70 -31.15 -5.47
N ASN A 68 -2.75 -30.21 -5.63
CA ASN A 68 -1.41 -30.38 -5.13
C ASN A 68 -1.22 -29.77 -3.73
N ASN A 69 -2.30 -29.30 -3.09
CA ASN A 69 -2.28 -28.71 -1.74
C ASN A 69 -1.27 -27.57 -1.58
N ILE A 70 -1.22 -26.67 -2.57
CA ILE A 70 -0.23 -25.58 -2.63
C ILE A 70 -0.65 -24.44 -1.69
N ALA A 71 0.30 -23.88 -0.93
CA ALA A 71 0.09 -22.69 -0.13
C ALA A 71 0.16 -21.42 -1.00
N VAL A 72 -0.74 -20.48 -0.78
CA VAL A 72 -0.88 -19.26 -1.58
C VAL A 72 -0.60 -18.03 -0.72
N TRP A 73 0.29 -17.17 -1.21
CA TRP A 73 0.72 -15.93 -0.60
C TRP A 73 0.46 -14.78 -1.56
N GLY A 74 -0.13 -13.69 -1.09
CA GLY A 74 -0.42 -12.54 -1.94
C GLY A 74 -0.98 -11.38 -1.13
N GLY A 75 -1.34 -10.29 -1.78
CA GLY A 75 -1.99 -9.18 -1.09
C GLY A 75 -3.26 -8.73 -1.80
N MET A 76 -4.31 -8.43 -1.04
CA MET A 76 -5.65 -8.13 -1.55
C MET A 76 -6.17 -9.27 -2.43
N MET A 77 -6.09 -10.48 -1.90
CA MET A 77 -6.53 -11.68 -2.60
C MET A 77 -8.06 -11.69 -2.77
N PRO A 78 -8.58 -12.25 -3.88
CA PRO A 78 -10.02 -12.48 -4.01
C PRO A 78 -10.55 -13.33 -2.85
N GLU A 79 -11.80 -13.11 -2.46
CA GLU A 79 -12.45 -13.94 -1.45
C GLU A 79 -12.46 -15.42 -1.86
N CYS A 80 -12.25 -16.28 -0.89
CA CYS A 80 -12.24 -17.75 -1.08
C CYS A 80 -11.23 -18.24 -2.14
N PHE A 81 -10.15 -17.47 -2.43
CA PHE A 81 -9.12 -17.96 -3.33
C PHE A 81 -8.42 -19.18 -2.73
N PRO A 82 -8.33 -20.32 -3.45
CA PRO A 82 -7.80 -21.56 -2.89
C PRO A 82 -6.34 -21.40 -2.43
N GLY A 83 -5.98 -22.08 -1.34
CA GLY A 83 -4.62 -22.10 -0.82
C GLY A 83 -4.22 -20.94 0.08
N VAL A 84 -5.03 -19.87 0.16
CA VAL A 84 -4.76 -18.72 1.05
C VAL A 84 -4.85 -19.12 2.53
N ASP A 85 -5.67 -20.11 2.86
CA ASP A 85 -5.78 -20.73 4.19
C ASP A 85 -4.50 -21.40 4.65
N ARG A 86 -3.69 -21.92 3.72
CA ARG A 86 -2.38 -22.53 3.97
C ARG A 86 -1.21 -21.54 3.90
N GLY A 87 -1.44 -20.41 3.24
CA GLY A 87 -0.51 -19.29 3.13
C GLY A 87 -1.01 -18.06 3.87
N CYS A 88 -1.09 -16.93 3.17
CA CYS A 88 -1.58 -15.68 3.76
C CYS A 88 -2.00 -14.65 2.71
N ASP A 89 -3.11 -13.95 2.96
CA ASP A 89 -3.28 -12.62 2.39
C ASP A 89 -2.50 -11.62 3.26
N PHE A 90 -1.43 -11.08 2.72
CA PHE A 90 -0.57 -10.11 3.40
C PHE A 90 -1.33 -8.90 3.93
N MET A 91 -2.41 -8.49 3.24
CA MET A 91 -3.20 -7.32 3.65
C MET A 91 -4.26 -7.64 4.71
N ARG A 92 -4.28 -8.89 5.22
CA ARG A 92 -5.03 -9.32 6.42
C ARG A 92 -4.13 -9.60 7.61
N ASP A 93 -2.81 -9.50 7.45
CA ASP A 93 -1.84 -9.64 8.55
C ASP A 93 -1.58 -8.27 9.19
N GLU A 94 -1.94 -8.12 10.45
CA GLU A 94 -1.84 -6.84 11.19
C GLU A 94 -0.41 -6.28 11.21
N THR A 95 0.60 -7.14 11.39
CA THR A 95 2.01 -6.72 11.40
C THR A 95 2.43 -6.17 10.04
N VAL A 96 2.01 -6.84 8.95
CA VAL A 96 2.27 -6.35 7.59
C VAL A 96 1.59 -5.02 7.33
N ILE A 97 0.33 -4.87 7.74
CA ILE A 97 -0.42 -3.63 7.57
C ILE A 97 0.26 -2.47 8.32
N GLU A 98 0.69 -2.71 9.56
CA GLU A 98 1.37 -1.69 10.38
C GLU A 98 2.72 -1.28 9.80
N GLN A 99 3.54 -2.25 9.41
CA GLN A 99 4.86 -1.96 8.82
C GLN A 99 4.72 -1.28 7.44
N ASN A 100 3.77 -1.71 6.61
CA ASN A 100 3.47 -1.04 5.35
C ASN A 100 2.98 0.40 5.55
N ALA A 101 2.24 0.69 6.63
CA ALA A 101 1.81 2.06 6.95
C ALA A 101 3.01 2.98 7.26
N ILE A 102 4.03 2.47 7.95
CA ILE A 102 5.27 3.22 8.23
C ILE A 102 5.99 3.55 6.92
N VAL A 103 6.22 2.54 6.07
CA VAL A 103 6.89 2.72 4.78
C VAL A 103 6.09 3.64 3.85
N THR A 104 4.75 3.57 3.91
CA THR A 104 3.87 4.49 3.19
C THR A 104 4.05 5.94 3.67
N ALA A 105 4.19 6.16 4.98
CA ALA A 105 4.42 7.49 5.52
C ALA A 105 5.76 8.08 5.07
N GLU A 106 6.84 7.29 5.06
CA GLU A 106 8.16 7.70 4.55
C GLU A 106 8.08 8.09 3.06
N ALA A 107 7.41 7.28 2.26
CA ALA A 107 7.19 7.58 0.85
C ALA A 107 6.35 8.85 0.63
N THR A 108 5.35 9.08 1.48
CA THR A 108 4.52 10.30 1.44
C THR A 108 5.35 11.55 1.72
N VAL A 109 6.27 11.49 2.68
CA VAL A 109 7.25 12.56 2.95
C VAL A 109 8.13 12.81 1.73
N SER A 110 8.63 11.75 1.09
CA SER A 110 9.44 11.89 -0.13
C SER A 110 8.68 12.64 -1.24
N ILE A 111 7.40 12.28 -1.45
CA ILE A 111 6.54 12.98 -2.42
C ILE A 111 6.34 14.45 -2.02
N ALA A 112 6.06 14.71 -0.75
CA ALA A 112 5.87 16.08 -0.24
C ALA A 112 7.10 16.94 -0.52
N ILE A 113 8.30 16.47 -0.21
CA ILE A 113 9.55 17.18 -0.46
C ILE A 113 9.78 17.41 -1.96
N GLN A 114 9.55 16.39 -2.80
CA GLN A 114 9.78 16.48 -4.24
C GLN A 114 8.81 17.42 -4.97
N LYS A 115 7.59 17.55 -4.45
CA LYS A 115 6.52 18.32 -5.09
C LYS A 115 6.41 19.75 -4.58
N SER A 116 6.97 20.03 -3.41
CA SER A 116 6.88 21.34 -2.75
C SER A 116 8.12 22.19 -2.97
N ILE A 117 7.91 23.50 -3.05
CA ILE A 117 8.97 24.51 -2.93
C ILE A 117 9.20 24.93 -1.48
N HIS A 118 8.39 24.44 -0.56
CA HIS A 118 8.46 24.74 0.88
C HIS A 118 8.96 23.52 1.67
N GLY A 119 9.60 23.80 2.81
CA GLY A 119 10.00 22.76 3.76
C GLY A 119 8.82 22.21 4.56
N ILE A 120 9.01 21.02 5.13
CA ILE A 120 8.02 20.38 6.03
C ILE A 120 8.08 21.03 7.43
N TYR A 121 9.28 21.38 7.90
CA TYR A 121 9.45 22.01 9.22
C TYR A 121 8.65 23.31 9.33
N GLY A 122 7.84 23.43 10.39
CA GLY A 122 6.97 24.57 10.65
C GLY A 122 5.73 24.68 9.75
N SER A 123 5.60 23.83 8.73
CA SER A 123 4.44 23.86 7.83
C SER A 123 3.18 23.29 8.49
N LYS A 124 2.00 23.74 8.03
CA LYS A 124 0.72 23.13 8.40
C LYS A 124 0.44 21.92 7.50
N VAL A 125 0.22 20.78 8.14
CA VAL A 125 -0.07 19.49 7.50
C VAL A 125 -1.44 18.99 7.94
N LEU A 126 -2.37 18.82 7.02
CA LEU A 126 -3.68 18.24 7.27
C LEU A 126 -3.70 16.77 6.85
N VAL A 127 -3.91 15.86 7.79
CA VAL A 127 -4.07 14.43 7.52
C VAL A 127 -5.55 14.07 7.57
N SER A 128 -6.12 13.73 6.41
CA SER A 128 -7.51 13.27 6.28
C SER A 128 -7.59 11.77 6.52
N GLY A 129 -8.27 11.39 7.60
CA GLY A 129 -8.36 10.03 8.11
C GLY A 129 -7.31 9.72 9.18
N PHE A 130 -7.70 8.89 10.18
CA PHE A 130 -6.82 8.50 11.29
C PHE A 130 -6.83 6.97 11.51
N GLY A 131 -6.75 6.23 10.40
CA GLY A 131 -6.46 4.80 10.39
C GLY A 131 -4.96 4.52 10.50
N LYS A 132 -4.52 3.27 10.24
CA LYS A 132 -3.11 2.87 10.33
C LYS A 132 -2.17 3.80 9.54
N CYS A 133 -2.48 4.08 8.27
CA CYS A 133 -1.69 5.00 7.44
C CYS A 133 -1.74 6.45 7.96
N GLY A 134 -2.94 6.95 8.31
CA GLY A 134 -3.09 8.31 8.83
C GLY A 134 -2.28 8.55 10.10
N LYS A 135 -2.28 7.60 11.02
CA LYS A 135 -1.48 7.63 12.26
C LYS A 135 0.03 7.65 11.96
N ALA A 136 0.49 6.78 11.07
CA ALA A 136 1.90 6.72 10.68
C ALA A 136 2.35 8.03 10.02
N ILE A 137 1.56 8.59 9.12
CA ILE A 137 1.83 9.85 8.42
C ILE A 137 1.86 11.00 9.41
N ALA A 138 0.83 11.16 10.27
CA ALA A 138 0.79 12.21 11.27
C ALA A 138 2.05 12.18 12.16
N ARG A 139 2.46 10.98 12.60
CA ARG A 139 3.66 10.81 13.42
C ARG A 139 4.93 11.23 12.70
N VAL A 140 5.12 10.83 11.43
CA VAL A 140 6.35 11.12 10.69
C VAL A 140 6.45 12.62 10.38
N PHE A 141 5.37 13.26 9.90
CA PHE A 141 5.36 14.71 9.66
C PHE A 141 5.57 15.52 10.93
N SER A 142 4.93 15.13 12.04
CA SER A 142 5.14 15.75 13.35
C SER A 142 6.59 15.61 13.83
N ALA A 143 7.21 14.44 13.66
CA ALA A 143 8.63 14.24 14.00
C ALA A 143 9.58 15.10 13.16
N MET A 144 9.17 15.53 11.97
CA MET A 144 9.89 16.49 11.14
C MET A 144 9.61 17.96 11.51
N GLY A 145 8.87 18.20 12.58
CA GLY A 145 8.56 19.55 13.08
C GLY A 145 7.42 20.25 12.37
N ALA A 146 6.56 19.51 11.66
CA ALA A 146 5.32 20.05 11.08
C ALA A 146 4.24 20.25 12.15
N ASN A 147 3.37 21.25 11.92
CA ASN A 147 2.15 21.48 12.69
C ASN A 147 1.04 20.58 12.11
N VAL A 148 0.88 19.38 12.67
CA VAL A 148 -0.05 18.39 12.14
C VAL A 148 -1.44 18.56 12.73
N MET A 149 -2.44 18.63 11.86
CA MET A 149 -3.87 18.56 12.19
C MET A 149 -4.49 17.30 11.58
N VAL A 150 -5.39 16.65 12.31
CA VAL A 150 -6.09 15.44 11.88
C VAL A 150 -7.56 15.74 11.61
N MET A 151 -7.99 15.48 10.39
CA MET A 151 -9.39 15.58 10.00
C MET A 151 -10.02 14.17 9.97
N ALA A 152 -11.02 13.93 10.81
CA ALA A 152 -11.67 12.63 10.88
C ALA A 152 -13.15 12.72 11.23
N ARG A 153 -13.99 11.86 10.59
CA ARG A 153 -15.44 11.79 10.82
C ARG A 153 -15.80 11.26 12.21
N ARG A 154 -15.12 10.19 12.64
CA ARG A 154 -15.43 9.52 13.92
C ARG A 154 -14.85 10.31 15.10
N LYS A 155 -15.72 10.63 16.09
CA LYS A 155 -15.29 11.30 17.34
C LYS A 155 -14.17 10.55 18.05
N GLN A 156 -14.24 9.22 18.09
CA GLN A 156 -13.17 8.40 18.70
C GLN A 156 -11.82 8.59 18.03
N ALA A 157 -11.77 8.68 16.68
CA ALA A 157 -10.52 8.91 15.95
C ALA A 157 -9.94 10.30 16.25
N ARG A 158 -10.80 11.33 16.39
CA ARG A 158 -10.36 12.67 16.79
C ARG A 158 -9.89 12.71 18.25
N HIS A 159 -10.57 12.01 19.16
CA HIS A 159 -10.13 11.90 20.54
C HIS A 159 -8.76 11.24 20.65
N GLU A 160 -8.58 10.11 19.99
CA GLU A 160 -7.27 9.43 19.92
C GLU A 160 -6.15 10.31 19.32
N ALA A 161 -6.46 11.09 18.29
CA ALA A 161 -5.51 12.04 17.71
C ALA A 161 -5.16 13.17 18.70
N ALA A 162 -6.15 13.69 19.42
CA ALA A 162 -5.96 14.73 20.45
C ALA A 162 -5.12 14.22 21.63
N GLU A 163 -5.31 12.98 22.08
CA GLU A 163 -4.48 12.35 23.13
C GLU A 163 -3.00 12.24 22.71
N LEU A 164 -2.74 12.12 21.40
CA LEU A 164 -1.39 12.12 20.83
C LEU A 164 -0.83 13.52 20.57
N GLY A 165 -1.56 14.57 20.96
CA GLY A 165 -1.14 15.97 20.86
C GLY A 165 -1.42 16.65 19.51
N TYR A 166 -2.21 16.03 18.63
CA TYR A 166 -2.59 16.65 17.34
C TYR A 166 -3.83 17.51 17.49
N GLU A 167 -3.84 18.65 16.78
CA GLU A 167 -5.09 19.39 16.56
C GLU A 167 -6.05 18.52 15.74
N THR A 168 -7.37 18.66 16.02
CA THR A 168 -8.36 17.84 15.33
C THR A 168 -9.51 18.69 14.79
N VAL A 169 -10.08 18.24 13.66
CA VAL A 169 -11.22 18.88 13.02
C VAL A 169 -12.21 17.83 12.50
N ASP A 170 -13.49 18.18 12.50
CA ASP A 170 -14.54 17.35 11.89
C ASP A 170 -14.59 17.59 10.36
N PHE A 171 -14.96 16.59 9.58
CA PHE A 171 -15.20 16.76 8.15
C PHE A 171 -16.31 17.78 7.83
N ASN A 172 -17.22 18.02 8.78
CA ASN A 172 -18.30 18.99 8.63
C ASN A 172 -17.85 20.47 8.81
N ASP A 173 -16.61 20.70 9.30
CA ASP A 173 -16.05 22.05 9.47
C ASP A 173 -14.61 22.11 8.92
N PRO A 174 -14.41 21.87 7.63
CA PRO A 174 -13.09 21.80 7.03
C PRO A 174 -12.41 23.17 6.87
N ALA A 175 -13.16 24.26 6.88
CA ALA A 175 -12.65 25.59 6.59
C ALA A 175 -11.50 26.00 7.53
N LYS A 176 -11.63 25.71 8.84
CA LYS A 176 -10.59 25.98 9.84
C LYS A 176 -9.30 25.20 9.58
N ALA A 177 -9.42 23.97 9.08
CA ALA A 177 -8.29 23.09 8.83
C ALA A 177 -7.53 23.45 7.55
N CYS A 178 -8.25 23.91 6.52
CA CYS A 178 -7.67 24.16 5.21
C CYS A 178 -6.96 25.49 5.10
N PHE A 179 -7.33 26.45 5.94
CA PHE A 179 -6.65 27.74 5.98
C PHE A 179 -5.17 27.59 6.39
N GLU A 180 -4.27 28.03 5.53
CA GLU A 180 -2.80 27.91 5.64
C GLU A 180 -2.28 26.44 5.57
N THR A 181 -3.09 25.44 5.25
CA THR A 181 -2.59 24.09 5.01
C THR A 181 -1.73 24.06 3.77
N LEU A 182 -0.47 23.62 3.93
CA LEU A 182 0.47 23.47 2.84
C LEU A 182 0.47 22.03 2.28
N PHE A 183 0.37 21.05 3.16
CA PHE A 183 0.30 19.64 2.77
C PHE A 183 -1.01 19.03 3.24
N LEU A 184 -1.84 18.56 2.30
CA LEU A 184 -3.04 17.80 2.59
C LEU A 184 -2.81 16.36 2.19
N ILE A 185 -2.78 15.45 3.16
CA ILE A 185 -2.56 14.02 2.93
C ILE A 185 -3.87 13.28 3.14
N ASN A 186 -4.43 12.74 2.06
CA ASN A 186 -5.67 11.98 2.16
C ASN A 186 -5.43 10.49 2.27
N THR A 187 -6.07 9.85 3.26
CA THR A 187 -6.03 8.40 3.48
C THR A 187 -7.40 7.73 3.38
N VAL A 188 -8.45 8.51 3.10
CA VAL A 188 -9.86 8.07 3.06
C VAL A 188 -10.27 7.79 1.63
N PRO A 189 -10.77 6.58 1.30
CA PRO A 189 -11.17 6.23 -0.07
C PRO A 189 -12.51 6.83 -0.53
N ASP A 190 -13.25 7.46 0.39
CA ASP A 190 -14.47 8.22 0.06
C ASP A 190 -14.10 9.64 -0.40
N ARG A 191 -14.92 10.24 -1.27
CA ARG A 191 -14.71 11.61 -1.79
C ARG A 191 -14.89 12.67 -0.70
N VAL A 192 -13.86 12.85 0.13
CA VAL A 192 -13.87 13.79 1.28
C VAL A 192 -13.12 15.09 1.00
N ILE A 193 -12.29 15.12 -0.05
CA ILE A 193 -11.59 16.31 -0.52
C ILE A 193 -12.32 16.79 -1.79
N ASP A 194 -13.43 17.47 -1.58
CA ASP A 194 -14.29 17.97 -2.61
C ASP A 194 -13.87 19.37 -3.12
N GLU A 195 -14.62 19.89 -4.10
CA GLU A 195 -14.36 21.21 -4.70
C GLU A 195 -14.40 22.33 -3.66
N SER A 196 -15.33 22.27 -2.70
CA SER A 196 -15.51 23.31 -1.70
C SER A 196 -14.28 23.44 -0.79
N LEU A 197 -13.68 22.31 -0.45
CA LEU A 197 -12.44 22.25 0.32
C LEU A 197 -11.24 22.70 -0.52
N ILE A 198 -11.17 22.30 -1.79
CA ILE A 198 -10.09 22.67 -2.71
C ILE A 198 -10.03 24.18 -2.94
N MET A 199 -11.17 24.84 -3.07
CA MET A 199 -11.28 26.29 -3.29
C MET A 199 -10.67 27.15 -2.18
N ILE A 200 -10.63 26.65 -0.94
CA ILE A 200 -10.12 27.40 0.23
C ILE A 200 -8.66 27.09 0.55
N LEU A 201 -8.05 26.15 -0.18
CA LEU A 201 -6.61 25.87 -0.06
C LEU A 201 -5.80 27.01 -0.66
N GLN A 202 -4.62 27.25 -0.07
CA GLN A 202 -3.66 28.18 -0.68
C GLN A 202 -3.09 27.60 -1.99
N LYS A 203 -2.65 28.50 -2.90
CA LYS A 203 -2.20 28.08 -4.24
C LYS A 203 -1.02 27.12 -4.23
N ASP A 204 -0.13 27.25 -3.26
CA ASP A 204 1.05 26.40 -3.12
C ASP A 204 0.77 25.11 -2.35
N ALA A 205 -0.50 24.88 -1.95
CA ALA A 205 -0.89 23.65 -1.28
C ALA A 205 -0.68 22.44 -2.18
N ILE A 206 -0.26 21.35 -1.55
CA ILE A 206 -0.05 20.07 -2.21
C ILE A 206 -0.96 19.02 -1.60
N ILE A 207 -1.74 18.37 -2.44
CA ILE A 207 -2.58 17.23 -2.06
C ILE A 207 -1.86 15.94 -2.46
N ILE A 208 -1.70 15.04 -1.50
CA ILE A 208 -1.19 13.67 -1.73
C ILE A 208 -2.29 12.71 -1.31
N ASP A 209 -2.95 12.12 -2.28
CA ASP A 209 -4.00 11.14 -2.03
C ASP A 209 -3.41 9.73 -2.11
N ILE A 210 -3.31 9.06 -0.96
CA ILE A 210 -2.81 7.68 -0.85
C ILE A 210 -3.92 6.65 -0.75
N ALA A 211 -5.18 7.10 -0.75
CA ALA A 211 -6.33 6.20 -0.66
C ALA A 211 -6.42 5.30 -1.89
N SER A 212 -6.94 4.09 -1.71
CA SER A 212 -7.18 3.17 -2.82
C SER A 212 -8.13 3.76 -3.86
N LYS A 213 -8.04 3.27 -5.11
CA LYS A 213 -8.92 3.73 -6.19
C LYS A 213 -10.39 3.66 -5.78
N PRO A 214 -11.21 4.66 -6.16
CA PRO A 214 -10.91 5.79 -7.05
C PRO A 214 -10.12 6.94 -6.42
N GLY A 215 -9.78 6.90 -5.14
CA GLY A 215 -9.22 8.00 -4.37
C GLY A 215 -10.33 8.79 -3.66
N GLY A 216 -9.92 9.70 -2.77
CA GLY A 216 -10.86 10.54 -2.01
C GLY A 216 -10.82 12.02 -2.38
N CYS A 217 -10.12 12.38 -3.46
CA CYS A 217 -9.95 13.75 -3.93
C CYS A 217 -10.72 14.01 -5.22
N ASP A 218 -11.28 15.21 -5.38
CA ASP A 218 -11.78 15.71 -6.67
C ASP A 218 -10.63 16.17 -7.56
N PHE A 219 -10.06 15.24 -8.31
CA PHE A 219 -8.92 15.51 -9.19
C PHE A 219 -9.24 16.51 -10.31
N GLU A 220 -10.49 16.57 -10.77
CA GLU A 220 -10.91 17.54 -11.78
C GLU A 220 -11.02 18.95 -11.20
N ALA A 221 -11.53 19.08 -9.98
CA ALA A 221 -11.48 20.35 -9.26
C ALA A 221 -10.03 20.81 -9.02
N CYS A 222 -9.14 19.92 -8.60
CA CYS A 222 -7.72 20.26 -8.44
C CYS A 222 -7.12 20.85 -9.72
N LYS A 223 -7.44 20.28 -10.89
CA LYS A 223 -6.99 20.82 -12.19
C LYS A 223 -7.57 22.20 -12.47
N ARG A 224 -8.90 22.40 -12.23
CA ARG A 224 -9.56 23.71 -12.44
C ARG A 224 -8.96 24.81 -11.59
N TYR A 225 -8.64 24.50 -10.33
CA TYR A 225 -8.10 25.47 -9.38
C TYR A 225 -6.57 25.51 -9.36
N GLN A 226 -5.91 24.71 -10.22
CA GLN A 226 -4.44 24.62 -10.34
C GLN A 226 -3.75 24.20 -9.04
N ILE A 227 -4.40 23.40 -8.22
CA ILE A 227 -3.83 22.80 -7.01
C ILE A 227 -3.04 21.54 -7.40
N ASN A 228 -1.80 21.44 -6.93
CA ASN A 228 -0.96 20.27 -7.16
C ASN A 228 -1.52 19.07 -6.40
N CYS A 229 -2.08 18.11 -7.12
CA CYS A 229 -2.66 16.90 -6.54
C CYS A 229 -2.03 15.65 -7.16
N THR A 230 -1.64 14.69 -6.31
CA THR A 230 -1.04 13.42 -6.73
C THR A 230 -1.80 12.25 -6.12
N HIS A 231 -2.33 11.35 -6.96
CA HIS A 231 -2.87 10.06 -6.48
C HIS A 231 -1.73 9.06 -6.39
N ALA A 232 -1.27 8.78 -5.17
CA ALA A 232 -0.04 8.04 -4.89
C ALA A 232 -0.34 6.62 -4.40
N LEU A 233 -0.38 5.66 -5.30
CA LEU A 233 -0.72 4.26 -5.02
C LEU A 233 0.51 3.37 -4.94
N GLY A 234 0.44 2.31 -4.12
CA GLY A 234 1.47 1.26 -4.08
C GLY A 234 2.83 1.72 -3.56
N LEU A 235 2.86 2.74 -2.73
CA LEU A 235 4.04 3.45 -2.24
C LEU A 235 5.15 2.54 -1.70
N PRO A 236 4.89 1.50 -0.87
CA PRO A 236 5.94 0.62 -0.39
C PRO A 236 6.70 -0.11 -1.51
N GLY A 237 5.99 -0.46 -2.59
CA GLY A 237 6.61 -1.15 -3.75
C GLY A 237 7.39 -0.23 -4.69
N ILE A 238 7.10 1.08 -4.68
CA ILE A 238 7.71 2.08 -5.57
C ILE A 238 8.90 2.76 -4.90
N TYR A 239 8.72 3.24 -3.66
CA TYR A 239 9.72 4.06 -2.97
C TYR A 239 10.70 3.26 -2.11
N CYS A 240 10.22 2.16 -1.49
CA CYS A 240 11.02 1.33 -0.60
C CYS A 240 10.86 -0.16 -0.93
N PRO A 241 11.11 -0.61 -2.19
CA PRO A 241 10.75 -1.94 -2.65
C PRO A 241 11.48 -3.05 -1.87
N LYS A 242 12.72 -2.84 -1.46
CA LYS A 242 13.49 -3.81 -0.68
C LYS A 242 12.93 -3.95 0.74
N THR A 243 12.60 -2.85 1.40
CA THR A 243 11.95 -2.86 2.73
C THR A 243 10.56 -3.49 2.63
N GLY A 244 9.78 -3.11 1.61
CA GLY A 244 8.48 -3.72 1.35
C GLY A 244 8.57 -5.23 1.10
N ALA A 245 9.59 -5.71 0.41
CA ALA A 245 9.85 -7.14 0.22
C ALA A 245 10.19 -7.84 1.55
N LYS A 246 11.06 -7.22 2.37
CA LYS A 246 11.45 -7.76 3.69
C LYS A 246 10.25 -7.94 4.61
N ILE A 247 9.31 -7.00 4.63
CA ILE A 247 8.06 -7.11 5.39
C ILE A 247 7.26 -8.36 4.99
N LEU A 248 7.13 -8.62 3.69
CA LEU A 248 6.41 -9.80 3.18
C LEU A 248 7.18 -11.09 3.49
N TYR A 249 8.49 -11.10 3.31
CA TYR A 249 9.36 -12.21 3.63
C TYR A 249 9.25 -12.60 5.12
N ASP A 250 9.33 -11.63 6.03
CA ASP A 250 9.22 -11.86 7.47
C ASP A 250 7.83 -12.40 7.86
N CYS A 251 6.78 -11.94 7.18
CA CYS A 251 5.44 -12.50 7.35
C CYS A 251 5.40 -13.97 6.94
N MET A 252 5.95 -14.30 5.77
CA MET A 252 5.99 -15.67 5.27
C MET A 252 6.76 -16.60 6.22
N LYS A 253 7.92 -16.16 6.71
CA LYS A 253 8.72 -16.90 7.71
C LYS A 253 7.97 -17.08 9.03
N ARG A 254 7.35 -16.02 9.56
CA ARG A 254 6.56 -16.09 10.81
C ARG A 254 5.37 -17.05 10.71
N LYS A 255 4.79 -17.18 9.51
CA LYS A 255 3.69 -18.11 9.25
C LYS A 255 4.14 -19.51 8.82
N GLY A 256 5.45 -19.82 8.95
CA GLY A 256 5.96 -21.16 8.78
C GLY A 256 6.25 -21.56 7.32
N MET A 257 6.40 -20.60 6.41
CA MET A 257 6.89 -20.92 5.08
C MET A 257 8.27 -21.57 5.19
N THR A 258 8.39 -22.82 4.72
CA THR A 258 9.69 -23.50 4.58
C THR A 258 10.33 -23.08 3.26
N GLU A 259 11.64 -22.78 3.30
CA GLU A 259 12.39 -22.44 2.10
C GLU A 259 12.48 -23.66 1.17
N GLY A 260 12.03 -23.47 -0.08
CA GLY A 260 12.23 -24.43 -1.17
C GLY A 260 13.55 -24.11 -1.91
N LEU A 261 14.17 -25.14 -2.52
CA LEU A 261 15.44 -25.00 -3.26
C LEU A 261 15.27 -24.39 -4.67
N TRP A 262 14.05 -24.31 -5.20
CA TRP A 262 13.78 -23.85 -6.58
C TRP A 262 12.75 -22.74 -6.61
N LEU A 263 13.12 -21.65 -7.26
CA LEU A 263 12.24 -20.52 -7.49
C LEU A 263 12.02 -20.32 -8.99
N PHE A 264 10.78 -20.44 -9.42
CA PHE A 264 10.37 -20.02 -10.76
C PHE A 264 9.87 -18.58 -10.71
N ARG A 265 10.53 -17.66 -11.44
CA ARG A 265 10.04 -16.30 -11.64
C ARG A 265 9.21 -16.27 -12.91
N ILE A 266 7.93 -15.92 -12.78
CA ILE A 266 7.08 -15.62 -13.93
C ILE A 266 7.05 -14.10 -14.06
N ALA A 267 7.75 -13.60 -15.09
CA ALA A 267 7.66 -12.20 -15.49
C ALA A 267 6.40 -11.97 -16.32
N PRO A 268 5.83 -10.74 -16.33
CA PRO A 268 4.64 -10.40 -17.10
C PRO A 268 4.85 -10.52 -18.61
#